data_2e51ea41f4633dac861a947cba6a3a21
#
_entry.id   2e51ea41f4633dac861a947cba6a3a21
#
_cell.length_a   1.000
_cell.length_b   1.000
_cell.length_c   1.000
_cell.angle_alpha   90.00
_cell.angle_beta   90.00
_cell.angle_gamma   90.00
#
_symmetry.space_group_name_H-M   'P 1'
#
loop_
_entity.id
_entity.type
_entity.pdbx_description
1 polymer ?
#
loop_
_entity_poly.entity_id
_entity_poly.type
_entity_poly.pdbx_seq_one_letter_code
_entity_poly.pdbx_strand_id
1 'polypeptide(L)'
;MNSIINHESNKQKCQKFTSQNEVKKMLDLADYKENLFGKKILEYSFGNGNIIKEVVKRYIDDAFKKKVTNEEISKGLSADIYGIEIDSELYKKCVDDLNCLIEKYGIPSVNWSLFCRDTLKWETEIKFDFVIGNPPYISYRYIDSKNRDYIKRNFSCCQKGKFDYCYAFLEKGIKLLSKSGKMVQLV
;
A
#
# COMPACT_ATOMS: atom_id res chain seq x y z
N MET A 1 -14.59 -5.49 16.09
CA MET A 1 -13.22 -4.94 16.10
C MET A 1 -12.31 -5.91 16.84
N ASN A 2 -11.62 -6.79 16.14
CA ASN A 2 -10.68 -7.73 16.75
C ASN A 2 -9.27 -7.28 16.37
N SER A 3 -8.57 -6.67 17.34
CA SER A 3 -7.18 -6.28 17.19
C SER A 3 -6.33 -7.50 16.94
N ILE A 4 -5.56 -7.47 15.86
CA ILE A 4 -4.56 -8.50 15.49
C ILE A 4 -3.49 -8.63 16.59
N ILE A 5 -3.38 -7.65 17.47
CA ILE A 5 -2.36 -7.55 18.51
C ILE A 5 -3.04 -7.29 19.85
N ASN A 6 -2.93 -8.25 20.79
CA ASN A 6 -3.22 -8.03 22.19
C ASN A 6 -2.11 -7.17 22.80
N HIS A 7 -2.45 -5.93 23.16
CA HIS A 7 -1.73 -4.88 23.86
C HIS A 7 -1.32 -3.67 23.01
N GLU A 8 -1.87 -2.52 23.36
CA GLU A 8 -1.55 -1.20 22.79
C GLU A 8 -0.05 -0.84 22.84
N SER A 9 0.69 -1.38 23.81
CA SER A 9 2.15 -1.18 23.91
C SER A 9 2.98 -1.86 22.81
N ASN A 10 2.44 -2.85 22.09
CA ASN A 10 3.13 -3.54 21.00
C ASN A 10 2.80 -2.98 19.62
N LYS A 11 1.67 -2.26 19.44
CA LYS A 11 1.33 -1.59 18.18
C LYS A 11 2.42 -0.58 17.76
N GLN A 12 2.92 0.22 18.69
CA GLN A 12 3.97 1.22 18.41
C GLN A 12 5.33 0.63 18.03
N LYS A 13 5.66 -0.58 18.49
CA LYS A 13 6.98 -1.20 18.26
C LYS A 13 7.12 -1.89 16.89
N CYS A 14 6.02 -2.19 16.20
CA CYS A 14 6.02 -2.93 14.93
C CYS A 14 5.81 -2.05 13.69
N GLN A 15 5.42 -0.77 13.87
CA GLN A 15 5.30 0.19 12.78
C GLN A 15 6.61 0.94 12.59
N LYS A 16 7.38 0.56 11.59
CA LYS A 16 8.57 1.30 11.16
C LYS A 16 8.17 2.22 10.01
N PHE A 17 8.17 3.53 10.26
CA PHE A 17 7.87 4.49 9.20
C PHE A 17 9.01 4.53 8.17
N THR A 18 8.65 4.44 6.90
CA THR A 18 9.61 4.52 5.80
C THR A 18 10.08 5.96 5.64
N SER A 19 11.40 6.18 5.67
CA SER A 19 11.97 7.51 5.45
C SER A 19 11.80 7.96 4.00
N GLN A 20 11.85 9.28 3.74
CA GLN A 20 11.71 9.82 2.39
C GLN A 20 12.77 9.27 1.41
N ASN A 21 13.99 9.01 1.88
CA ASN A 21 15.05 8.44 1.06
C ASN A 21 14.76 6.97 0.68
N GLU A 22 14.24 6.19 1.64
CA GLU A 22 13.82 4.81 1.38
C GLU A 22 12.64 4.77 0.40
N VAL A 23 11.64 5.64 0.59
CA VAL A 23 10.49 5.76 -0.33
C VAL A 23 10.96 6.01 -1.76
N LYS A 24 11.84 7.00 -1.97
CA LYS A 24 12.38 7.30 -3.31
C LYS A 24 13.10 6.10 -3.90
N LYS A 25 13.97 5.43 -3.13
CA LYS A 25 14.69 4.23 -3.57
C LYS A 25 13.73 3.09 -3.95
N MET A 26 12.68 2.85 -3.16
CA MET A 26 11.69 1.81 -3.46
C MET A 26 10.98 2.08 -4.78
N LEU A 27 10.51 3.30 -5.00
CA LEU A 27 9.84 3.69 -6.24
C LEU A 27 10.80 3.66 -7.44
N ASP A 28 12.07 4.01 -7.23
CA ASP A 28 13.11 3.94 -8.27
C ASP A 28 13.44 2.48 -8.64
N LEU A 29 13.51 1.58 -7.67
CA LEU A 29 13.68 0.14 -7.90
C LEU A 29 12.50 -0.49 -8.63
N ALA A 30 11.27 -0.02 -8.34
CA ALA A 30 10.08 -0.43 -9.06
C ALA A 30 10.03 0.13 -10.49
N ASP A 31 10.91 1.08 -10.82
CA ASP A 31 10.85 1.86 -12.06
C ASP A 31 9.56 2.67 -12.20
N TYR A 32 9.02 3.14 -11.06
CA TYR A 32 7.84 4.00 -11.00
C TYR A 32 8.28 5.47 -11.21
N LYS A 33 8.60 5.83 -12.46
CA LYS A 33 9.25 7.10 -12.82
C LYS A 33 8.51 7.88 -13.91
N GLU A 34 8.04 7.19 -14.93
CA GLU A 34 7.42 7.79 -16.12
C GLU A 34 6.37 6.83 -16.72
N ASN A 35 5.52 7.35 -17.60
CA ASN A 35 4.41 6.62 -18.21
C ASN A 35 3.47 6.01 -17.17
N LEU A 36 3.17 6.79 -16.11
CA LEU A 36 2.44 6.33 -14.94
C LEU A 36 0.92 6.41 -15.12
N PHE A 37 0.45 7.34 -15.97
CA PHE A 37 -0.98 7.51 -16.23
C PHE A 37 -1.57 6.23 -16.84
N GLY A 38 -2.64 5.70 -16.22
CA GLY A 38 -3.26 4.42 -16.60
C GLY A 38 -2.56 3.18 -16.04
N LYS A 39 -1.51 3.34 -15.20
CA LYS A 39 -0.83 2.24 -14.52
C LYS A 39 -1.32 2.09 -13.10
N LYS A 40 -1.81 0.90 -12.77
CA LYS A 40 -2.34 0.61 -11.44
C LYS A 40 -1.24 0.29 -10.44
N ILE A 41 -1.25 1.00 -9.33
CA ILE A 41 -0.35 0.75 -8.20
C ILE A 41 -1.12 0.45 -6.93
N LEU A 42 -0.64 -0.51 -6.15
CA LEU A 42 -1.15 -0.85 -4.83
C LEU A 42 -0.09 -0.65 -3.76
N GLU A 43 -0.40 0.15 -2.75
CA GLU A 43 0.29 0.13 -1.47
C GLU A 43 -0.57 -0.61 -0.44
N TYR A 44 -0.13 -1.79 -0.03
CA TYR A 44 -0.96 -2.72 0.76
C TYR A 44 -0.88 -2.52 2.28
N SER A 45 -0.15 -1.53 2.79
CA SER A 45 -0.05 -1.15 4.20
C SER A 45 0.51 0.26 4.32
N PHE A 46 -0.30 1.26 3.96
CA PHE A 46 0.24 2.61 3.73
C PHE A 46 0.58 3.39 5.02
N GLY A 47 0.13 2.93 6.20
CA GLY A 47 0.44 3.58 7.47
C GLY A 47 0.11 5.08 7.46
N ASN A 48 1.11 5.92 7.74
CA ASN A 48 0.99 7.37 7.67
C ASN A 48 1.04 7.96 6.25
N GLY A 49 1.06 7.11 5.21
CA GLY A 49 1.00 7.51 3.81
C GLY A 49 2.29 8.04 3.19
N ASN A 50 3.47 7.77 3.78
CA ASN A 50 4.73 8.29 3.22
C ASN A 50 4.99 7.81 1.80
N ILE A 51 4.73 6.53 1.51
CA ILE A 51 4.93 5.96 0.17
C ILE A 51 3.85 6.47 -0.77
N ILE A 52 2.56 6.35 -0.40
CA ILE A 52 1.46 6.71 -1.29
C ILE A 52 1.45 8.20 -1.64
N LYS A 53 1.87 9.09 -0.74
CA LYS A 53 2.03 10.51 -1.02
C LYS A 53 3.09 10.78 -2.09
N GLU A 54 4.19 10.07 -2.07
CA GLU A 54 5.23 10.18 -3.11
C GLU A 54 4.78 9.53 -4.43
N VAL A 55 4.03 8.42 -4.36
CA VAL A 55 3.37 7.81 -5.54
C VAL A 55 2.48 8.82 -6.24
N VAL A 56 1.59 9.49 -5.50
CA VAL A 56 0.67 10.50 -6.03
C VAL A 56 1.43 11.67 -6.65
N LYS A 57 2.49 12.16 -5.99
CA LYS A 57 3.32 13.24 -6.55
C LYS A 57 3.94 12.85 -7.90
N ARG A 58 4.60 11.69 -7.96
CA ARG A 58 5.22 11.21 -9.21
C ARG A 58 4.19 11.03 -10.33
N TYR A 59 3.01 10.51 -9.98
CA TYR A 59 1.90 10.36 -10.94
C TYR A 59 1.46 11.69 -11.51
N ILE A 60 1.23 12.71 -10.67
CA ILE A 60 0.83 14.05 -11.07
C ILE A 60 1.93 14.71 -11.94
N ASP A 61 3.18 14.64 -11.47
CA ASP A 61 4.32 15.25 -12.19
C ASP A 61 4.52 14.63 -13.59
N ASP A 62 4.35 13.31 -13.73
CA ASP A 62 4.41 12.63 -15.03
C ASP A 62 3.23 13.00 -15.92
N ALA A 63 2.02 13.10 -15.38
CA ALA A 63 0.83 13.49 -16.12
C ALA A 63 0.93 14.93 -16.63
N PHE A 64 1.44 15.87 -15.83
CA PHE A 64 1.68 17.26 -16.25
C PHE A 64 2.70 17.37 -17.39
N LYS A 65 3.79 16.58 -17.35
CA LYS A 65 4.76 16.54 -18.47
C LYS A 65 4.09 16.12 -19.77
N LYS A 66 3.04 15.33 -19.70
CA LYS A 66 2.24 14.86 -20.85
C LYS A 66 1.05 15.75 -21.18
N LYS A 67 0.93 16.90 -20.50
CA LYS A 67 -0.15 17.87 -20.69
C LYS A 67 -1.55 17.28 -20.46
N VAL A 68 -1.67 16.32 -19.55
CA VAL A 68 -2.96 15.77 -19.09
C VAL A 68 -3.67 16.85 -18.27
N THR A 69 -4.96 17.02 -18.46
CA THR A 69 -5.76 18.03 -17.73
C THR A 69 -5.97 17.64 -16.26
N ASN A 70 -6.24 18.62 -15.41
CA ASN A 70 -6.48 18.37 -13.97
C ASN A 70 -7.67 17.45 -13.73
N GLU A 71 -8.72 17.55 -14.55
CA GLU A 71 -9.89 16.66 -14.50
C GLU A 71 -9.54 15.22 -14.88
N GLU A 72 -8.71 15.02 -15.89
CA GLU A 72 -8.23 13.70 -16.28
C GLU A 72 -7.30 13.12 -15.23
N ILE A 73 -6.42 13.94 -14.62
CA ILE A 73 -5.55 13.52 -13.52
C ILE A 73 -6.39 13.07 -12.31
N SER A 74 -7.43 13.82 -11.93
CA SER A 74 -8.34 13.43 -10.85
C SER A 74 -8.98 12.06 -11.11
N LYS A 75 -9.47 11.81 -12.31
CA LYS A 75 -10.04 10.51 -12.72
C LYS A 75 -8.97 9.41 -12.71
N GLY A 76 -7.78 9.71 -13.21
CA GLY A 76 -6.65 8.78 -13.21
C GLY A 76 -6.21 8.39 -11.80
N LEU A 77 -6.07 9.35 -10.88
CA LEU A 77 -5.76 9.08 -9.47
C LEU A 77 -6.79 8.16 -8.81
N SER A 78 -8.09 8.37 -9.12
CA SER A 78 -9.18 7.50 -8.63
C SER A 78 -9.10 6.08 -9.17
N ALA A 79 -8.67 5.89 -10.42
CA ALA A 79 -8.67 4.63 -11.14
C ALA A 79 -7.38 3.81 -10.95
N ASP A 80 -6.26 4.48 -10.68
CA ASP A 80 -4.92 3.89 -10.76
C ASP A 80 -4.24 3.74 -9.39
N ILE A 81 -4.58 4.59 -8.39
CA ILE A 81 -3.92 4.59 -7.09
C ILE A 81 -4.76 3.86 -6.06
N TYR A 82 -4.24 2.74 -5.57
CA TYR A 82 -4.89 1.88 -4.58
C TYR A 82 -4.06 1.81 -3.32
N GLY A 83 -4.75 1.80 -2.17
CA GLY A 83 -4.08 1.66 -0.89
C GLY A 83 -4.95 0.95 0.14
N ILE A 84 -4.30 0.22 1.07
CA ILE A 84 -4.97 -0.46 2.15
C ILE A 84 -4.26 -0.13 3.47
N GLU A 85 -5.04 0.19 4.48
CA GLU A 85 -4.59 0.38 5.85
C GLU A 85 -5.65 -0.18 6.80
N ILE A 86 -5.22 -0.88 7.83
CA ILE A 86 -6.12 -1.48 8.81
C ILE A 86 -6.48 -0.51 9.94
N ASP A 87 -5.60 0.44 10.21
CA ASP A 87 -5.79 1.45 11.24
C ASP A 87 -6.63 2.60 10.70
N SER A 88 -7.81 2.82 11.30
CA SER A 88 -8.77 3.82 10.83
C SER A 88 -8.31 5.27 11.04
N GLU A 89 -7.45 5.53 12.02
CA GLU A 89 -6.92 6.88 12.28
C GLU A 89 -5.85 7.23 11.26
N LEU A 90 -4.92 6.29 11.00
CA LEU A 90 -3.91 6.44 9.95
C LEU A 90 -4.55 6.56 8.57
N TYR A 91 -5.58 5.74 8.30
CA TYR A 91 -6.36 5.83 7.06
C TYR A 91 -6.94 7.24 6.86
N LYS A 92 -7.68 7.77 7.84
CA LYS A 92 -8.28 9.10 7.74
C LYS A 92 -7.23 10.18 7.53
N LYS A 93 -6.19 10.17 8.35
CA LYS A 93 -5.08 11.12 8.22
C LYS A 93 -4.44 11.08 6.84
N CYS A 94 -4.21 9.89 6.28
CA CYS A 94 -3.62 9.76 4.96
C CYS A 94 -4.53 10.33 3.86
N VAL A 95 -5.84 10.08 3.92
CA VAL A 95 -6.82 10.66 2.98
C VAL A 95 -6.82 12.18 3.06
N ASP A 96 -6.82 12.76 4.27
CA ASP A 96 -6.77 14.21 4.48
C ASP A 96 -5.46 14.81 3.90
N ASP A 97 -4.32 14.16 4.18
CA ASP A 97 -3.01 14.58 3.64
C ASP A 97 -2.99 14.54 2.10
N LEU A 98 -3.62 13.53 1.48
CA LEU A 98 -3.71 13.41 0.03
C LEU A 98 -4.63 14.47 -0.57
N ASN A 99 -5.76 14.77 0.07
CA ASN A 99 -6.66 15.84 -0.37
C ASN A 99 -5.94 17.21 -0.32
N CYS A 100 -5.23 17.50 0.76
CA CYS A 100 -4.39 18.70 0.84
C CYS A 100 -3.27 18.72 -0.21
N LEU A 101 -2.75 17.56 -0.58
CA LEU A 101 -1.71 17.46 -1.60
C LEU A 101 -2.26 17.83 -2.98
N ILE A 102 -3.37 17.22 -3.42
CA ILE A 102 -3.95 17.49 -4.75
C ILE A 102 -4.46 18.92 -4.88
N GLU A 103 -4.97 19.52 -3.81
CA GLU A 103 -5.39 20.92 -3.78
C GLU A 103 -4.24 21.87 -4.15
N LYS A 104 -3.01 21.61 -3.66
CA LYS A 104 -1.81 22.39 -4.00
C LYS A 104 -1.45 22.33 -5.47
N TYR A 105 -1.86 21.27 -6.19
CA TYR A 105 -1.70 21.12 -7.63
C TYR A 105 -2.89 21.64 -8.43
N GLY A 106 -3.93 22.18 -7.77
CA GLY A 106 -5.16 22.63 -8.41
C GLY A 106 -5.98 21.50 -9.04
N ILE A 107 -5.79 20.27 -8.56
CA ILE A 107 -6.52 19.09 -9.04
C ILE A 107 -7.87 19.00 -8.31
N PRO A 108 -9.00 18.76 -9.02
CA PRO A 108 -10.29 18.55 -8.40
C PRO A 108 -10.30 17.38 -7.39
N SER A 109 -11.38 17.29 -6.60
CA SER A 109 -11.55 16.20 -5.64
C SER A 109 -11.39 14.83 -6.29
N VAL A 110 -10.71 13.92 -5.60
CA VAL A 110 -10.44 12.55 -6.04
C VAL A 110 -11.28 11.58 -5.22
N ASN A 111 -11.99 10.67 -5.87
CA ASN A 111 -12.61 9.53 -5.21
C ASN A 111 -11.56 8.43 -5.03
N TRP A 112 -10.83 8.47 -3.92
CA TRP A 112 -9.70 7.59 -3.67
C TRP A 112 -10.08 6.11 -3.60
N SER A 113 -9.38 5.27 -4.32
CA SER A 113 -9.45 3.80 -4.19
C SER A 113 -8.62 3.31 -2.98
N LEU A 114 -8.86 3.91 -1.82
CA LEU A 114 -8.22 3.57 -0.55
C LEU A 114 -9.20 2.85 0.36
N PHE A 115 -8.72 1.82 1.09
CA PHE A 115 -9.58 0.94 1.88
C PHE A 115 -9.06 0.81 3.32
N CYS A 116 -9.95 1.05 4.30
CA CYS A 116 -9.67 0.76 5.70
C CYS A 116 -9.99 -0.71 6.00
N ARG A 117 -9.06 -1.63 5.70
CA ARG A 117 -9.28 -3.09 5.77
C ARG A 117 -8.01 -3.86 6.09
N ASP A 118 -8.18 -5.13 6.46
CA ASP A 118 -7.10 -6.10 6.57
C ASP A 118 -6.67 -6.56 5.17
N THR A 119 -5.47 -6.23 4.76
CA THR A 119 -4.88 -6.56 3.46
C THR A 119 -4.88 -8.06 3.18
N LEU A 120 -4.56 -8.88 4.17
CA LEU A 120 -4.49 -10.33 3.97
C LEU A 120 -5.86 -10.95 3.68
N LYS A 121 -6.94 -10.28 4.11
CA LYS A 121 -8.34 -10.71 3.90
C LYS A 121 -9.04 -9.95 2.77
N TRP A 122 -8.39 -8.94 2.21
CA TRP A 122 -8.95 -8.19 1.09
C TRP A 122 -8.88 -8.99 -0.21
N GLU A 123 -10.01 -9.12 -0.89
CA GLU A 123 -10.12 -9.83 -2.17
C GLU A 123 -10.45 -8.88 -3.29
N THR A 124 -9.83 -9.09 -4.45
CA THR A 124 -10.06 -8.33 -5.68
C THR A 124 -9.57 -9.11 -6.89
N GLU A 125 -10.24 -8.93 -8.03
CA GLU A 125 -9.79 -9.44 -9.33
C GLU A 125 -8.84 -8.46 -10.05
N ILE A 126 -8.68 -7.25 -9.50
CA ILE A 126 -7.79 -6.24 -10.07
C ILE A 126 -6.35 -6.73 -9.99
N LYS A 127 -5.62 -6.57 -11.12
CA LYS A 127 -4.18 -6.80 -11.19
C LYS A 127 -3.46 -5.46 -11.28
N PHE A 128 -2.31 -5.39 -10.63
CA PHE A 128 -1.53 -4.16 -10.47
C PHE A 128 -0.24 -4.21 -11.28
N ASP A 129 0.09 -3.11 -11.92
CA ASP A 129 1.39 -2.93 -12.58
C ASP A 129 2.51 -2.77 -11.55
N PHE A 130 2.16 -2.22 -10.37
CA PHE A 130 3.08 -2.03 -9.27
C PHE A 130 2.43 -2.44 -7.94
N VAL A 131 3.18 -3.18 -7.12
CA VAL A 131 2.82 -3.46 -5.72
C VAL A 131 3.97 -3.01 -4.85
N ILE A 132 3.71 -2.06 -3.96
CA ILE A 132 4.75 -1.46 -3.12
C ILE A 132 4.28 -1.43 -1.68
N GLY A 133 5.19 -1.65 -0.74
CA GLY A 133 4.84 -1.51 0.66
C GLY A 133 5.97 -1.82 1.63
N ASN A 134 5.76 -1.34 2.85
CA ASN A 134 6.54 -1.69 4.03
C ASN A 134 5.59 -2.43 4.99
N PRO A 135 5.49 -3.78 4.91
CA PRO A 135 4.53 -4.54 5.72
C PRO A 135 4.91 -4.54 7.20
N PRO A 136 3.95 -4.84 8.09
CA PRO A 136 4.25 -4.95 9.51
C PRO A 136 5.16 -6.15 9.79
N TYR A 137 6.23 -5.92 10.60
CA TYR A 137 7.19 -6.94 11.02
C TYR A 137 6.75 -7.58 12.34
N ILE A 138 5.87 -8.58 12.25
CA ILE A 138 5.33 -9.27 13.41
C ILE A 138 5.83 -10.72 13.38
N SER A 139 6.68 -11.07 14.34
CA SER A 139 7.14 -12.45 14.48
C SER A 139 6.01 -13.38 14.90
N TYR A 140 6.08 -14.64 14.47
CA TYR A 140 5.10 -15.70 14.72
C TYR A 140 4.52 -15.72 16.14
N ARG A 141 5.37 -15.55 17.16
CA ARG A 141 4.97 -15.61 18.58
C ARG A 141 3.99 -14.51 19.00
N TYR A 142 3.98 -13.37 18.28
CA TYR A 142 3.11 -12.22 18.57
C TYR A 142 1.82 -12.19 17.75
N ILE A 143 1.69 -13.09 16.76
CA ILE A 143 0.46 -13.25 16.01
C ILE A 143 -0.50 -14.08 16.86
N ASP A 144 -1.74 -13.64 17.03
CA ASP A 144 -2.75 -14.43 17.74
C ASP A 144 -3.10 -15.75 16.99
N SER A 145 -3.66 -16.72 17.72
CA SER A 145 -3.93 -18.06 17.17
C SER A 145 -4.85 -18.04 15.95
N LYS A 146 -5.92 -17.23 15.97
CA LYS A 146 -6.89 -17.15 14.87
C LYS A 146 -6.24 -16.63 13.58
N ASN A 147 -5.43 -15.59 13.70
CA ASN A 147 -4.70 -15.03 12.55
C ASN A 147 -3.59 -15.99 12.09
N ARG A 148 -2.88 -16.69 13.01
CA ARG A 148 -1.93 -17.74 12.60
C ARG A 148 -2.60 -18.85 11.79
N ASP A 149 -3.76 -19.33 12.24
CA ASP A 149 -4.52 -20.38 11.55
C ASP A 149 -5.06 -19.92 10.21
N TYR A 150 -5.52 -18.68 10.14
CA TYR A 150 -5.94 -18.07 8.87
C TYR A 150 -4.78 -17.99 7.89
N ILE A 151 -3.63 -17.46 8.32
CA ILE A 151 -2.44 -17.29 7.48
C ILE A 151 -1.92 -18.64 6.98
N LYS A 152 -1.82 -19.64 7.87
CA LYS A 152 -1.40 -21.01 7.48
C LYS A 152 -2.31 -21.65 6.44
N ARG A 153 -3.60 -21.40 6.51
CA ARG A 153 -4.58 -21.96 5.55
C ARG A 153 -4.56 -21.28 4.20
N ASN A 154 -4.28 -19.98 4.15
CA ASN A 154 -4.48 -19.16 2.95
C ASN A 154 -3.17 -18.77 2.22
N PHE A 155 -2.01 -18.93 2.89
CA PHE A 155 -0.72 -18.54 2.33
C PHE A 155 0.26 -19.71 2.33
N SER A 156 0.69 -20.13 1.14
CA SER A 156 1.54 -21.31 0.95
C SER A 156 2.91 -21.17 1.61
N CYS A 157 3.49 -19.97 1.58
CA CYS A 157 4.77 -19.68 2.21
C CYS A 157 4.73 -19.74 3.75
N CYS A 158 3.55 -19.77 4.37
CA CYS A 158 3.35 -19.78 5.81
C CYS A 158 2.79 -21.09 6.35
N GLN A 159 2.56 -22.12 5.54
CA GLN A 159 1.91 -23.36 5.93
C GLN A 159 2.71 -24.17 6.95
N LYS A 160 4.03 -24.20 6.84
CA LYS A 160 4.92 -25.00 7.68
C LYS A 160 5.80 -24.14 8.56
N GLY A 161 6.05 -24.61 9.78
CA GLY A 161 6.98 -23.96 10.70
C GLY A 161 6.51 -22.63 11.28
N LYS A 162 7.48 -21.83 11.69
CA LYS A 162 7.29 -20.44 12.14
C LYS A 162 7.55 -19.50 10.96
N PHE A 163 6.79 -18.43 10.87
CA PHE A 163 6.92 -17.44 9.80
C PHE A 163 6.82 -16.03 10.37
N ASP A 164 7.36 -15.06 9.67
CA ASP A 164 7.08 -13.64 9.93
C ASP A 164 5.88 -13.17 9.11
N TYR A 165 5.11 -12.25 9.69
CA TYR A 165 3.86 -11.75 9.10
C TYR A 165 4.06 -11.18 7.70
N CYS A 166 5.21 -10.55 7.46
CA CYS A 166 5.57 -9.97 6.16
C CYS A 166 5.63 -10.98 5.01
N TYR A 167 5.80 -12.30 5.29
CA TYR A 167 5.80 -13.32 4.22
C TYR A 167 4.42 -13.50 3.60
N ALA A 168 3.35 -13.43 4.41
CA ALA A 168 1.99 -13.46 3.89
C ALA A 168 1.69 -12.23 3.00
N PHE A 169 2.22 -11.05 3.37
CA PHE A 169 2.13 -9.85 2.53
C PHE A 169 2.88 -10.01 1.20
N LEU A 170 4.06 -10.62 1.23
CA LEU A 170 4.83 -10.91 0.02
C LEU A 170 4.04 -11.81 -0.94
N GLU A 171 3.50 -12.93 -0.44
CA GLU A 171 2.68 -13.82 -1.26
C GLU A 171 1.41 -13.15 -1.77
N LYS A 172 0.72 -12.36 -0.92
CA LYS A 172 -0.46 -11.58 -1.31
C LYS A 172 -0.12 -10.59 -2.42
N GLY A 173 0.97 -9.84 -2.27
CA GLY A 173 1.42 -8.89 -3.29
C GLY A 173 1.73 -9.55 -4.62
N ILE A 174 2.44 -10.67 -4.62
CA ILE A 174 2.74 -11.44 -5.84
C ILE A 174 1.45 -11.91 -6.54
N LYS A 175 0.46 -12.40 -5.78
CA LYS A 175 -0.83 -12.83 -6.33
C LYS A 175 -1.62 -11.69 -6.99
N LEU A 176 -1.39 -10.44 -6.56
CA LEU A 176 -2.06 -9.26 -7.08
C LEU A 176 -1.34 -8.61 -8.28
N LEU A 177 -0.11 -9.01 -8.60
CA LEU A 177 0.61 -8.49 -9.75
C LEU A 177 -0.03 -8.87 -11.08
N SER A 178 0.05 -7.96 -12.03
CA SER A 178 -0.13 -8.27 -13.45
C SER A 178 1.05 -9.11 -13.98
N LYS A 179 0.92 -9.68 -15.17
CA LYS A 179 1.98 -10.55 -15.75
C LYS A 179 3.36 -9.86 -15.87
N SER A 180 3.38 -8.56 -16.11
CA SER A 180 4.59 -7.74 -16.21
C SER A 180 4.77 -6.79 -15.03
N GLY A 181 3.97 -6.97 -13.98
CA GLY A 181 3.99 -6.11 -12.80
C GLY A 181 5.27 -6.23 -11.99
N LYS A 182 5.64 -5.16 -11.31
CA LYS A 182 6.81 -5.08 -10.45
C LYS A 182 6.40 -4.95 -8.98
N MET A 183 7.09 -5.66 -8.11
CA MET A 183 6.88 -5.57 -6.66
C MET A 183 8.15 -5.13 -5.96
N VAL A 184 8.02 -4.17 -5.05
CA VAL A 184 9.08 -3.76 -4.14
C VAL A 184 8.52 -3.73 -2.72
N GLN A 185 9.10 -4.57 -1.87
CA GLN A 185 8.76 -4.67 -0.46
C GLN A 185 10.01 -4.41 0.38
N LEU A 186 9.87 -3.57 1.40
CA LEU A 186 10.91 -3.44 2.44
C LEU A 186 10.87 -4.72 3.30
N VAL A 187 12.05 -5.30 3.58
CA VAL A 187 12.23 -6.50 4.43
C VAL A 187 13.39 -6.32 5.38
#